data_3610cdce8cf5601c3c4033ff4e874470
#
_entry.id   3610cdce8cf5601c3c4033ff4e874470
#
_cell.length_a   1.000
_cell.length_b   1.000
_cell.length_c   1.000
_cell.angle_alpha   90.00
_cell.angle_beta   90.00
_cell.angle_gamma   90.00
#
_symmetry.space_group_name_H-M   'P 1'
#
loop_
_entity.id
_entity.type
_entity.pdbx_description
1 polymer ?
#
loop_
_entity_poly.entity_id
_entity_poly.type
_entity_poly.pdbx_seq_one_letter_code
_entity_poly.pdbx_strand_id
1 'polypeptide(L)'
;MKYCGNRIYACCMGRSQILCMDDEFELLHTIGRKGRAAGELMDPSSFDIDGDTVAVLCYGVFKHYTLDGEFVGVTDIGLSLPNKDFAWSNGRYFYTSGDQGPIISMSADGTIRSFGERYRFGTEEETRYRNARFTLAYRDRIITVSDNLPYIEIFDRQTLKSERKVDYSDVDLVVQIMKKNVSERLAVNQYRALVTDCNISDGRLYVLLADNLDKFRANKIIVFDIEHDCRPVSILQLPGERYFSFCVNGQNIYAFNLRENTFEKMTMCYE
;
A
#
# COMPACT_ATOMS: atom_id res chain seq x y z
N MET A 1 1.68 5.35 -4.98
CA MET A 1 2.89 6.03 -5.54
C MET A 1 4.15 5.47 -4.88
N LYS A 2 5.29 5.52 -5.59
CA LYS A 2 6.61 5.06 -5.07
C LYS A 2 7.68 6.07 -5.47
N TYR A 3 8.68 6.27 -4.61
CA TYR A 3 9.87 7.06 -4.91
C TYR A 3 11.07 6.12 -5.06
N CYS A 4 11.75 6.18 -6.19
CA CYS A 4 12.92 5.34 -6.47
C CYS A 4 13.87 6.06 -7.44
N GLY A 5 15.19 6.04 -7.17
CA GLY A 5 16.19 6.57 -8.09
C GLY A 5 15.98 8.05 -8.47
N ASN A 6 15.59 8.89 -7.52
CA ASN A 6 15.24 10.31 -7.73
C ASN A 6 14.06 10.53 -8.70
N ARG A 7 13.16 9.56 -8.78
CA ARG A 7 11.96 9.61 -9.64
C ARG A 7 10.73 9.20 -8.84
N ILE A 8 9.58 9.73 -9.26
CA ILE A 8 8.27 9.40 -8.72
C ILE A 8 7.57 8.50 -9.72
N TYR A 9 7.10 7.36 -9.22
CA TYR A 9 6.29 6.42 -10.01
C TYR A 9 4.85 6.43 -9.48
N ALA A 10 3.88 6.53 -10.40
CA ALA A 10 2.46 6.55 -10.06
C ALA A 10 1.65 5.65 -10.99
N CYS A 11 0.79 4.80 -10.44
CA CYS A 11 -0.11 3.98 -11.23
C CYS A 11 -1.29 4.82 -11.74
N CYS A 12 -1.38 4.98 -13.07
CA CYS A 12 -2.51 5.62 -13.73
C CYS A 12 -3.48 4.57 -14.27
N MET A 13 -4.42 4.12 -13.42
CA MET A 13 -5.39 3.07 -13.78
C MET A 13 -6.19 3.42 -15.03
N GLY A 14 -6.66 4.67 -15.17
CA GLY A 14 -7.47 5.10 -16.31
C GLY A 14 -6.75 5.01 -17.66
N ARG A 15 -5.43 5.19 -17.68
CA ARG A 15 -4.58 5.05 -18.88
C ARG A 15 -3.92 3.69 -18.99
N SER A 16 -4.02 2.85 -17.93
CA SER A 16 -3.34 1.55 -17.82
C SER A 16 -1.83 1.68 -18.02
N GLN A 17 -1.21 2.58 -17.26
CA GLN A 17 0.23 2.90 -17.32
C GLN A 17 0.77 3.19 -15.93
N ILE A 18 2.08 2.99 -15.75
CA ILE A 18 2.82 3.60 -14.65
C ILE A 18 3.50 4.84 -15.22
N LEU A 19 3.26 5.98 -14.58
CA LEU A 19 3.91 7.25 -14.93
C LEU A 19 5.24 7.30 -14.18
N CYS A 20 6.32 7.66 -14.87
CA CYS A 20 7.60 8.00 -14.28
C CYS A 20 7.83 9.52 -14.43
N MET A 21 7.98 10.21 -13.32
CA MET A 21 8.08 11.66 -13.24
C MET A 21 9.31 12.07 -12.43
N ASP A 22 9.78 13.28 -12.64
CA ASP A 22 10.77 13.91 -11.76
C ASP A 22 10.09 14.45 -10.47
N ASP A 23 10.85 15.14 -9.62
CA ASP A 23 10.38 15.70 -8.37
C ASP A 23 9.56 17.00 -8.49
N GLU A 24 9.41 17.54 -9.69
CA GLU A 24 8.50 18.63 -10.06
C GLU A 24 7.27 18.12 -10.86
N PHE A 25 7.09 16.76 -10.92
CA PHE A 25 6.02 16.06 -11.64
C PHE A 25 6.04 16.21 -13.17
N GLU A 26 7.16 16.61 -13.74
CA GLU A 26 7.32 16.56 -15.18
C GLU A 26 7.45 15.11 -15.65
N LEU A 27 6.63 14.72 -16.62
CA LEU A 27 6.59 13.35 -17.13
C LEU A 27 7.87 13.02 -17.89
N LEU A 28 8.66 12.08 -17.38
CA LEU A 28 9.88 11.60 -18.05
C LEU A 28 9.55 10.52 -19.08
N HIS A 29 8.79 9.51 -18.69
CA HIS A 29 8.30 8.45 -19.57
C HIS A 29 7.14 7.69 -18.91
N THR A 30 6.61 6.69 -19.62
CA THR A 30 5.59 5.79 -19.10
C THR A 30 6.00 4.34 -19.25
N ILE A 31 5.62 3.50 -18.28
CA ILE A 31 5.81 2.05 -18.32
C ILE A 31 4.49 1.38 -18.68
N GLY A 32 4.53 0.53 -19.68
CA GLY A 32 3.37 -0.16 -20.21
C GLY A 32 2.47 0.78 -21.06
N ARG A 33 1.51 0.18 -21.70
CA ARG A 33 0.43 0.85 -22.45
C ARG A 33 -0.82 -0.01 -22.37
N LYS A 34 -1.99 0.60 -22.56
CA LYS A 34 -3.27 -0.12 -22.50
C LYS A 34 -3.35 -1.20 -23.57
N GLY A 35 -3.64 -2.45 -23.15
CA GLY A 35 -3.84 -3.57 -24.03
C GLY A 35 -3.68 -4.92 -23.35
N ARG A 36 -3.74 -6.02 -24.15
CA ARG A 36 -3.70 -7.41 -23.70
C ARG A 36 -2.44 -8.18 -24.08
N ALA A 37 -1.56 -7.62 -24.88
CA ALA A 37 -0.30 -8.25 -25.24
C ALA A 37 0.62 -8.40 -24.02
N ALA A 38 1.67 -9.21 -24.14
CA ALA A 38 2.56 -9.53 -23.03
C ALA A 38 3.11 -8.28 -22.32
N GLY A 39 3.61 -7.30 -23.07
CA GLY A 39 4.13 -6.03 -22.55
C GLY A 39 3.09 -4.90 -22.41
N GLU A 40 1.79 -5.20 -22.48
CA GLU A 40 0.71 -4.22 -22.31
C GLU A 40 0.03 -4.41 -20.97
N LEU A 41 -0.53 -3.35 -20.40
CA LEU A 41 -1.25 -3.35 -19.13
C LEU A 41 -2.77 -3.28 -19.36
N MET A 42 -3.51 -4.08 -18.61
CA MET A 42 -4.96 -3.97 -18.52
C MET A 42 -5.36 -3.88 -17.06
N ASP A 43 -6.01 -2.77 -16.71
CA ASP A 43 -6.52 -2.50 -15.37
C ASP A 43 -5.45 -2.73 -14.27
N PRO A 44 -4.27 -2.08 -14.36
CA PRO A 44 -3.26 -2.20 -13.34
C PRO A 44 -3.82 -1.67 -12.01
N SER A 45 -3.73 -2.46 -10.95
CA SER A 45 -4.31 -2.11 -9.65
C SER A 45 -3.25 -1.64 -8.63
N SER A 46 -2.04 -2.18 -8.73
CA SER A 46 -0.94 -1.87 -7.83
C SER A 46 0.40 -2.15 -8.50
N PHE A 47 1.48 -1.61 -7.97
CA PHE A 47 2.84 -1.90 -8.42
C PHE A 47 3.83 -1.75 -7.27
N ASP A 48 4.96 -2.43 -7.37
CA ASP A 48 6.10 -2.24 -6.49
C ASP A 48 7.42 -2.27 -7.27
N ILE A 49 8.48 -1.77 -6.64
CA ILE A 49 9.81 -1.64 -7.25
C ILE A 49 10.82 -2.35 -6.35
N ASP A 50 11.60 -3.25 -6.93
CA ASP A 50 12.75 -3.91 -6.28
C ASP A 50 13.97 -3.81 -7.20
N GLY A 51 15.02 -3.11 -6.75
CA GLY A 51 16.18 -2.79 -7.58
C GLY A 51 15.80 -1.99 -8.83
N ASP A 52 16.17 -2.51 -10.00
CA ASP A 52 15.94 -1.86 -11.29
C ASP A 52 14.68 -2.37 -12.00
N THR A 53 13.80 -3.07 -11.30
CA THR A 53 12.61 -3.70 -11.89
C THR A 53 11.34 -3.22 -11.22
N VAL A 54 10.31 -2.99 -12.03
CA VAL A 54 8.95 -2.65 -11.63
C VAL A 54 8.05 -3.87 -11.82
N ALA A 55 7.42 -4.36 -10.77
CA ALA A 55 6.37 -5.37 -10.84
C ALA A 55 5.01 -4.68 -10.82
N VAL A 56 4.15 -4.96 -11.78
CA VAL A 56 2.80 -4.38 -11.89
C VAL A 56 1.77 -5.48 -11.79
N LEU A 57 0.88 -5.39 -10.80
CA LEU A 57 -0.27 -6.27 -10.69
C LEU A 57 -1.32 -5.86 -11.74
N CYS A 58 -1.57 -6.76 -12.67
CA CYS A 58 -2.41 -6.50 -13.81
C CYS A 58 -3.22 -7.76 -14.14
N TYR A 59 -4.53 -7.71 -13.94
CA TYR A 59 -5.46 -8.77 -14.34
C TYR A 59 -5.07 -10.19 -13.89
N GLY A 60 -4.62 -10.31 -12.63
CA GLY A 60 -4.29 -11.61 -12.04
C GLY A 60 -2.88 -12.14 -12.32
N VAL A 61 -2.01 -11.32 -12.87
CA VAL A 61 -0.58 -11.62 -13.06
C VAL A 61 0.28 -10.45 -12.61
N PHE A 62 1.52 -10.73 -12.26
CA PHE A 62 2.54 -9.69 -12.14
C PHE A 62 3.30 -9.56 -13.46
N LYS A 63 3.28 -8.37 -14.04
CA LYS A 63 4.09 -8.03 -15.20
C LYS A 63 5.31 -7.23 -14.78
N HIS A 64 6.47 -7.59 -15.32
CA HIS A 64 7.75 -7.01 -14.97
C HIS A 64 8.28 -6.13 -16.07
N TYR A 65 8.83 -4.99 -15.67
CA TYR A 65 9.44 -4.01 -16.55
C TYR A 65 10.75 -3.51 -15.90
N THR A 66 11.68 -3.07 -16.73
CA THR A 66 12.78 -2.25 -16.24
C THR A 66 12.26 -0.87 -15.79
N LEU A 67 13.06 -0.12 -15.04
CA LEU A 67 12.73 1.27 -14.69
C LEU A 67 12.56 2.17 -15.93
N ASP A 68 13.17 1.83 -17.08
CA ASP A 68 13.02 2.56 -18.34
C ASP A 68 11.83 2.07 -19.20
N GLY A 69 11.05 1.10 -18.69
CA GLY A 69 9.80 0.66 -19.31
C GLY A 69 9.90 -0.53 -20.26
N GLU A 70 11.06 -1.17 -20.38
CA GLU A 70 11.22 -2.40 -21.17
C GLU A 70 10.54 -3.57 -20.47
N PHE A 71 9.75 -4.33 -21.21
CA PHE A 71 9.05 -5.50 -20.68
C PHE A 71 10.05 -6.65 -20.45
N VAL A 72 10.03 -7.21 -19.25
CA VAL A 72 10.95 -8.30 -18.82
C VAL A 72 10.24 -9.65 -18.81
N GLY A 73 8.99 -9.73 -18.32
CA GLY A 73 8.31 -11.01 -18.19
C GLY A 73 6.99 -10.94 -17.41
N VAL A 74 6.42 -12.12 -17.16
CA VAL A 74 5.16 -12.31 -16.43
C VAL A 74 5.35 -13.38 -15.37
N THR A 75 4.76 -13.16 -14.18
CA THR A 75 4.58 -14.18 -13.15
C THR A 75 3.10 -14.40 -12.92
N ASP A 76 2.62 -15.62 -13.09
CA ASP A 76 1.23 -16.00 -12.85
C ASP A 76 0.98 -16.14 -11.34
N ILE A 77 -0.11 -15.57 -10.84
CA ILE A 77 -0.51 -15.63 -9.43
C ILE A 77 -1.47 -16.82 -9.18
N GLY A 78 -2.00 -17.42 -10.24
CA GLY A 78 -3.06 -18.42 -10.13
C GLY A 78 -4.39 -17.82 -9.64
N LEU A 79 -5.02 -18.47 -8.67
CA LEU A 79 -6.32 -18.05 -8.13
C LEU A 79 -6.22 -17.13 -6.90
N SER A 80 -5.02 -16.91 -6.38
CA SER A 80 -4.80 -16.17 -5.12
C SER A 80 -4.51 -14.70 -5.38
N LEU A 81 -5.52 -13.95 -5.76
CA LEU A 81 -5.38 -12.53 -6.08
C LEU A 81 -5.13 -11.66 -4.84
N PRO A 82 -4.20 -10.70 -4.90
CA PRO A 82 -4.08 -9.65 -3.89
C PRO A 82 -5.38 -8.87 -3.75
N ASN A 83 -5.82 -8.68 -2.51
CA ASN A 83 -7.05 -7.93 -2.22
C ASN A 83 -6.80 -6.47 -1.83
N LYS A 84 -5.54 -6.05 -1.79
CA LYS A 84 -5.11 -4.67 -1.55
C LYS A 84 -3.83 -4.41 -2.34
N ASP A 85 -2.79 -4.01 -1.67
CA ASP A 85 -1.45 -3.77 -2.22
C ASP A 85 -0.55 -5.00 -2.02
N PHE A 86 0.60 -5.02 -2.64
CA PHE A 86 1.61 -6.05 -2.46
C PHE A 86 2.99 -5.43 -2.27
N ALA A 87 3.88 -6.17 -1.64
CA ALA A 87 5.32 -5.89 -1.64
C ALA A 87 6.03 -6.93 -2.51
N TRP A 88 6.99 -6.47 -3.27
CA TRP A 88 7.91 -7.34 -4.01
C TRP A 88 9.33 -7.11 -3.53
N SER A 89 10.01 -8.14 -3.09
CA SER A 89 11.35 -8.03 -2.55
C SER A 89 12.13 -9.33 -2.70
N ASN A 90 13.34 -9.25 -3.27
CA ASN A 90 14.24 -10.38 -3.51
C ASN A 90 13.56 -11.55 -4.24
N GLY A 91 12.83 -11.25 -5.33
CA GLY A 91 12.15 -12.25 -6.14
C GLY A 91 10.96 -12.93 -5.46
N ARG A 92 10.44 -12.36 -4.38
CA ARG A 92 9.25 -12.81 -3.66
C ARG A 92 8.18 -11.74 -3.60
N TYR A 93 6.94 -12.16 -3.75
CA TYR A 93 5.75 -11.33 -3.55
C TYR A 93 5.15 -11.59 -2.18
N PHE A 94 4.72 -10.53 -1.51
CA PHE A 94 4.03 -10.58 -0.24
C PHE A 94 2.74 -9.79 -0.38
N TYR A 95 1.59 -10.42 -0.13
CA TYR A 95 0.29 -9.79 -0.28
C TYR A 95 -0.77 -10.46 0.57
N THR A 96 -1.90 -9.82 0.78
CA THR A 96 -3.06 -10.44 1.40
C THR A 96 -4.01 -10.97 0.36
N SER A 97 -4.52 -12.18 0.58
CA SER A 97 -5.51 -12.82 -0.26
C SER A 97 -6.74 -13.18 0.57
N GLY A 98 -7.92 -12.99 -0.01
CA GLY A 98 -9.18 -13.35 0.66
C GLY A 98 -9.34 -14.85 0.92
N ASP A 99 -8.69 -15.71 0.14
CA ASP A 99 -9.04 -17.12 0.06
C ASP A 99 -8.05 -18.08 0.77
N GLN A 100 -6.76 -17.74 0.88
CA GLN A 100 -5.73 -18.71 1.30
C GLN A 100 -5.05 -18.40 2.63
N GLY A 101 -5.46 -17.39 3.34
CA GLY A 101 -4.83 -17.00 4.61
C GLY A 101 -4.62 -15.49 4.68
N PRO A 102 -4.14 -14.97 5.82
CA PRO A 102 -4.06 -13.52 5.98
C PRO A 102 -2.99 -12.91 5.10
N ILE A 103 -1.82 -13.52 5.00
CA ILE A 103 -0.72 -13.01 4.19
C ILE A 103 -0.08 -14.17 3.42
N ILE A 104 0.20 -13.93 2.16
CA ILE A 104 0.84 -14.87 1.25
C ILE A 104 2.26 -14.41 0.96
N SER A 105 3.21 -15.34 1.00
CA SER A 105 4.52 -15.20 0.39
C SER A 105 4.57 -16.13 -0.82
N MET A 106 4.79 -15.58 -2.01
CA MET A 106 4.91 -16.34 -3.24
C MET A 106 6.28 -16.11 -3.87
N SER A 107 7.02 -17.18 -4.14
CA SER A 107 8.29 -17.15 -4.88
C SER A 107 8.04 -17.11 -6.39
N ALA A 108 9.06 -16.75 -7.17
CA ALA A 108 8.97 -16.72 -8.64
C ALA A 108 8.67 -18.10 -9.29
N ASP A 109 9.00 -19.19 -8.60
CA ASP A 109 8.66 -20.57 -9.01
C ASP A 109 7.22 -20.98 -8.67
N GLY A 110 6.40 -20.06 -8.12
CA GLY A 110 5.02 -20.31 -7.73
C GLY A 110 4.85 -20.98 -6.36
N THR A 111 5.93 -21.22 -5.61
CA THR A 111 5.84 -21.77 -4.25
C THR A 111 5.16 -20.77 -3.32
N ILE A 112 4.06 -21.19 -2.70
CA ILE A 112 3.23 -20.35 -1.80
C ILE A 112 3.41 -20.78 -0.35
N ARG A 113 3.54 -19.81 0.53
CA ARG A 113 3.49 -19.97 1.99
C ARG A 113 2.54 -18.94 2.58
N SER A 114 1.68 -19.37 3.51
CA SER A 114 0.78 -18.48 4.26
C SER A 114 1.35 -18.22 5.64
N PHE A 115 1.16 -17.00 6.16
CA PHE A 115 1.61 -16.59 7.48
C PHE A 115 0.76 -15.45 8.07
N GLY A 116 1.05 -15.05 9.30
CA GLY A 116 0.32 -14.01 10.02
C GLY A 116 -1.00 -14.50 10.63
N GLU A 117 -1.70 -13.61 11.33
CA GLU A 117 -2.95 -13.89 12.00
C GLU A 117 -4.15 -13.46 11.15
N ARG A 118 -5.16 -14.33 11.07
CA ARG A 118 -6.43 -14.02 10.44
C ARG A 118 -7.42 -13.56 11.51
N TYR A 119 -7.84 -12.30 11.42
CA TYR A 119 -8.87 -11.76 12.32
C TYR A 119 -10.24 -12.29 11.92
N ARG A 120 -11.02 -12.74 12.91
CA ARG A 120 -12.39 -13.23 12.69
C ARG A 120 -13.39 -12.08 12.85
N PHE A 121 -14.32 -11.99 11.91
CA PHE A 121 -15.45 -11.08 11.94
C PHE A 121 -16.76 -11.87 11.97
N GLY A 122 -17.91 -11.21 11.91
CA GLY A 122 -19.20 -11.84 12.08
C GLY A 122 -19.49 -12.99 11.14
N THR A 123 -19.15 -12.85 9.85
CA THR A 123 -19.32 -13.89 8.82
C THR A 123 -17.99 -14.25 8.19
N GLU A 124 -17.93 -15.39 7.50
CA GLU A 124 -16.75 -15.79 6.74
C GLU A 124 -16.46 -14.80 5.58
N GLU A 125 -17.49 -14.27 4.97
CA GLU A 125 -17.38 -13.27 3.91
C GLU A 125 -16.80 -11.97 4.44
N GLU A 126 -17.32 -11.46 5.57
CA GLU A 126 -16.71 -10.30 6.25
C GLU A 126 -15.26 -10.57 6.64
N THR A 127 -14.96 -11.76 7.17
CA THR A 127 -13.62 -12.19 7.54
C THR A 127 -12.68 -12.13 6.33
N ARG A 128 -13.14 -12.55 5.16
CA ARG A 128 -12.37 -12.51 3.93
C ARG A 128 -12.01 -11.08 3.49
N TYR A 129 -13.00 -10.19 3.45
CA TYR A 129 -12.79 -8.82 2.99
C TYR A 129 -12.04 -7.95 4.01
N ARG A 130 -12.36 -8.09 5.29
CA ARG A 130 -11.82 -7.23 6.35
C ARG A 130 -10.42 -7.62 6.83
N ASN A 131 -9.82 -8.67 6.28
CA ASN A 131 -8.40 -8.99 6.48
C ASN A 131 -7.47 -8.36 5.42
N ALA A 132 -7.98 -7.46 4.58
CA ALA A 132 -7.17 -6.71 3.64
C ALA A 132 -6.11 -5.86 4.37
N ARG A 133 -4.88 -5.87 3.85
CA ARG A 133 -3.75 -5.16 4.43
C ARG A 133 -2.88 -4.55 3.33
N PHE A 134 -2.33 -3.39 3.60
CA PHE A 134 -1.18 -2.89 2.88
C PHE A 134 0.03 -3.72 3.28
N THR A 135 0.84 -4.11 2.32
CA THR A 135 2.02 -4.93 2.53
C THR A 135 3.23 -4.20 1.97
N LEU A 136 4.25 -4.00 2.80
CA LEU A 136 5.44 -3.25 2.47
C LEU A 136 6.68 -4.06 2.86
N ALA A 137 7.73 -3.98 2.06
CA ALA A 137 9.03 -4.53 2.38
C ALA A 137 9.96 -3.44 2.91
N TYR A 138 10.66 -3.73 3.99
CA TYR A 138 11.67 -2.85 4.55
C TYR A 138 12.84 -3.66 5.10
N ARG A 139 14.02 -3.56 4.46
CA ARG A 139 15.21 -4.34 4.79
C ARG A 139 14.92 -5.85 4.78
N ASP A 140 15.07 -6.51 5.92
CA ASP A 140 14.79 -7.93 6.14
C ASP A 140 13.38 -8.21 6.70
N ARG A 141 12.50 -7.21 6.70
CA ARG A 141 11.15 -7.27 7.28
C ARG A 141 10.06 -7.11 6.24
N ILE A 142 8.94 -7.74 6.54
CA ILE A 142 7.64 -7.46 5.90
C ILE A 142 6.76 -6.77 6.93
N ILE A 143 6.25 -5.61 6.57
CA ILE A 143 5.37 -4.81 7.41
C ILE A 143 3.98 -4.82 6.77
N THR A 144 2.98 -5.15 7.58
CA THR A 144 1.59 -5.10 7.13
C THR A 144 0.78 -4.13 7.97
N VAL A 145 -0.04 -3.33 7.31
CA VAL A 145 -0.95 -2.37 7.94
C VAL A 145 -2.37 -2.78 7.60
N SER A 146 -3.20 -3.05 8.60
CA SER A 146 -4.59 -3.42 8.37
C SER A 146 -5.36 -2.25 7.75
N ASP A 147 -6.17 -2.56 6.75
CA ASP A 147 -7.01 -1.60 6.05
C ASP A 147 -8.10 -0.97 6.95
N ASN A 148 -8.62 -1.73 7.91
CA ASN A 148 -9.78 -1.31 8.71
C ASN A 148 -9.62 -1.47 10.23
N LEU A 149 -8.51 -2.02 10.69
CA LEU A 149 -8.19 -2.17 12.11
C LEU A 149 -6.90 -1.40 12.44
N PRO A 150 -6.75 -0.88 13.66
CA PRO A 150 -5.58 -0.12 14.06
C PRO A 150 -4.40 -1.04 14.42
N TYR A 151 -4.03 -1.94 13.50
CA TYR A 151 -2.94 -2.90 13.72
C TYR A 151 -1.88 -2.82 12.63
N ILE A 152 -0.62 -2.84 13.07
CA ILE A 152 0.56 -3.06 12.25
C ILE A 152 1.19 -4.37 12.72
N GLU A 153 1.58 -5.25 11.79
CA GLU A 153 2.34 -6.45 12.10
C GLU A 153 3.65 -6.45 11.32
N ILE A 154 4.73 -6.81 12.00
CA ILE A 154 6.07 -6.87 11.47
C ILE A 154 6.53 -8.32 11.50
N PHE A 155 7.03 -8.81 10.37
CA PHE A 155 7.50 -10.18 10.20
C PHE A 155 8.94 -10.19 9.69
N ASP A 156 9.72 -11.14 10.16
CA ASP A 156 10.99 -11.49 9.49
C ASP A 156 10.71 -12.04 8.10
N ARG A 157 11.34 -11.47 7.09
CA ARG A 157 11.06 -11.78 5.67
C ARG A 157 11.45 -13.20 5.26
N GLN A 158 12.47 -13.78 5.89
CA GLN A 158 12.97 -15.12 5.54
C GLN A 158 12.18 -16.22 6.22
N THR A 159 11.98 -16.07 7.53
CA THR A 159 11.31 -17.08 8.37
C THR A 159 9.80 -16.95 8.36
N LEU A 160 9.26 -15.78 8.00
CA LEU A 160 7.85 -15.38 8.04
C LEU A 160 7.26 -15.43 9.45
N LYS A 161 8.10 -15.40 10.47
CA LYS A 161 7.66 -15.34 11.87
C LYS A 161 7.34 -13.91 12.24
N SER A 162 6.28 -13.73 13.01
CA SER A 162 5.92 -12.44 13.59
C SER A 162 6.99 -12.02 14.60
N GLU A 163 7.55 -10.84 14.38
CA GLU A 163 8.47 -10.19 15.32
C GLU A 163 7.70 -9.27 16.27
N ARG A 164 6.66 -8.61 15.73
CA ARG A 164 5.90 -7.62 16.51
C ARG A 164 4.50 -7.41 15.93
N LYS A 165 3.57 -7.15 16.84
CA LYS A 165 2.25 -6.60 16.56
C LYS A 165 2.08 -5.30 17.33
N VAL A 166 1.73 -4.24 16.64
CA VAL A 166 1.49 -2.91 17.21
C VAL A 166 0.00 -2.60 17.11
N ASP A 167 -0.60 -2.31 18.25
CA ASP A 167 -1.95 -1.75 18.34
C ASP A 167 -1.81 -0.23 18.55
N TYR A 168 -2.39 0.56 17.66
CA TYR A 168 -2.40 2.02 17.76
C TYR A 168 -3.82 2.59 17.94
N SER A 169 -4.71 1.77 18.52
CA SER A 169 -6.09 2.16 18.78
C SER A 169 -6.23 3.25 19.86
N ASP A 170 -5.17 3.50 20.63
CA ASP A 170 -5.11 4.54 21.66
C ASP A 170 -4.73 5.93 21.14
N VAL A 171 -4.34 6.07 19.87
CA VAL A 171 -4.11 7.37 19.24
C VAL A 171 -5.44 8.12 19.15
N ASP A 172 -5.55 9.28 19.76
CA ASP A 172 -6.81 10.07 19.89
C ASP A 172 -7.58 10.21 18.57
N LEU A 173 -6.87 10.48 17.47
CA LEU A 173 -7.47 10.59 16.14
C LEU A 173 -8.10 9.26 15.71
N VAL A 174 -7.41 8.15 15.95
CA VAL A 174 -7.87 6.80 15.61
C VAL A 174 -9.08 6.41 16.46
N VAL A 175 -9.04 6.73 17.76
CA VAL A 175 -10.20 6.55 18.68
C VAL A 175 -11.44 7.20 18.11
N GLN A 176 -11.34 8.47 17.66
CA GLN A 176 -12.46 9.22 17.10
C GLN A 176 -12.99 8.58 15.81
N ILE A 177 -12.10 8.25 14.86
CA ILE A 177 -12.46 7.62 13.59
C ILE A 177 -13.12 6.25 13.83
N MET A 178 -12.55 5.42 14.70
CA MET A 178 -13.10 4.10 14.99
C MET A 178 -14.48 4.17 15.66
N LYS A 179 -14.70 5.08 16.60
CA LYS A 179 -16.02 5.32 17.19
C LYS A 179 -17.04 5.69 16.12
N LYS A 180 -16.69 6.57 15.18
CA LYS A 180 -17.55 6.96 14.07
C LYS A 180 -17.85 5.77 13.16
N ASN A 181 -16.85 5.03 12.75
CA ASN A 181 -16.99 3.87 11.87
C ASN A 181 -17.92 2.79 12.45
N VAL A 182 -17.83 2.52 13.76
CA VAL A 182 -18.71 1.57 14.45
C VAL A 182 -20.14 2.07 14.56
N SER A 183 -20.36 3.38 14.69
CA SER A 183 -21.70 3.97 14.82
C SER A 183 -22.52 3.95 13.52
N GLU A 184 -21.87 3.78 12.37
CA GLU A 184 -22.53 3.76 11.08
C GLU A 184 -23.09 2.37 10.76
N ARG A 185 -24.37 2.31 10.39
CA ARG A 185 -24.98 1.08 9.84
C ARG A 185 -24.59 0.93 8.38
N LEU A 186 -23.75 -0.04 8.10
CA LEU A 186 -23.34 -0.40 6.74
C LEU A 186 -24.11 -1.64 6.24
N ALA A 187 -24.18 -1.81 4.92
CA ALA A 187 -24.69 -3.05 4.34
C ALA A 187 -23.75 -4.23 4.70
N VAL A 188 -24.30 -5.46 4.63
CA VAL A 188 -23.64 -6.69 5.10
C VAL A 188 -22.21 -6.88 4.60
N ASN A 189 -21.90 -6.43 3.38
CA ASN A 189 -20.59 -6.61 2.74
C ASN A 189 -19.80 -5.29 2.66
N GLN A 190 -20.11 -4.33 3.53
CA GLN A 190 -19.43 -3.04 3.55
C GLN A 190 -18.72 -2.83 4.89
N TYR A 191 -17.57 -2.22 4.83
CA TYR A 191 -16.86 -1.71 6.00
C TYR A 191 -16.24 -0.35 5.68
N ARG A 192 -15.90 0.40 6.71
CA ARG A 192 -15.13 1.63 6.56
C ARG A 192 -13.66 1.32 6.66
N ALA A 193 -12.91 1.68 5.65
CA ALA A 193 -11.46 1.69 5.73
C ALA A 193 -11.00 2.69 6.82
N LEU A 194 -9.96 2.33 7.54
CA LEU A 194 -9.22 3.21 8.43
C LEU A 194 -8.02 3.82 7.70
N VAL A 195 -7.47 3.08 6.74
CA VAL A 195 -6.23 3.42 6.04
C VAL A 195 -6.49 3.54 4.54
N THR A 196 -5.99 4.61 3.95
CA THR A 196 -6.09 4.87 2.49
C THR A 196 -4.84 4.41 1.75
N ASP A 197 -3.65 4.70 2.29
CA ASP A 197 -2.37 4.35 1.67
C ASP A 197 -1.25 4.31 2.72
N CYS A 198 -0.17 3.60 2.43
CA CYS A 198 1.00 3.46 3.29
C CYS A 198 2.30 3.61 2.50
N ASN A 199 3.30 4.21 3.12
CA ASN A 199 4.64 4.34 2.55
C ASN A 199 5.72 4.17 3.61
N ILE A 200 6.92 3.74 3.20
CA ILE A 200 8.09 3.66 4.07
C ILE A 200 9.21 4.51 3.48
N SER A 201 9.81 5.35 4.31
CA SER A 201 11.02 6.10 3.99
C SER A 201 11.85 6.32 5.25
N ASP A 202 13.16 6.14 5.15
CA ASP A 202 14.14 6.47 6.20
C ASP A 202 13.79 5.91 7.59
N GLY A 203 13.40 4.62 7.65
CA GLY A 203 13.06 3.94 8.91
C GLY A 203 11.72 4.36 9.52
N ARG A 204 10.90 5.07 8.78
CA ARG A 204 9.57 5.50 9.19
C ARG A 204 8.50 4.92 8.30
N LEU A 205 7.41 4.47 8.93
CA LEU A 205 6.18 4.08 8.26
C LEU A 205 5.20 5.24 8.34
N TYR A 206 4.69 5.63 7.20
CA TYR A 206 3.68 6.68 7.02
C TYR A 206 2.35 6.03 6.67
N VAL A 207 1.32 6.31 7.46
CA VAL A 207 -0.02 5.72 7.29
C VAL A 207 -1.04 6.83 7.05
N LEU A 208 -1.54 6.94 5.83
CA LEU A 208 -2.58 7.90 5.44
C LEU A 208 -3.94 7.38 5.87
N LEU A 209 -4.63 8.12 6.74
CA LEU A 209 -5.92 7.73 7.29
C LEU A 209 -7.09 8.12 6.40
N ALA A 210 -8.11 7.27 6.40
CA ALA A 210 -9.45 7.58 5.92
C ALA A 210 -10.27 8.20 7.06
N ASP A 211 -10.41 9.51 7.06
CA ASP A 211 -11.11 10.26 8.10
C ASP A 211 -12.57 10.50 7.68
N ASN A 212 -13.50 9.90 8.39
CA ASN A 212 -14.95 10.02 8.17
C ASN A 212 -15.66 10.83 9.28
N LEU A 213 -14.94 11.62 10.06
CA LEU A 213 -15.49 12.29 11.24
C LEU A 213 -16.59 13.31 10.90
N ASP A 214 -16.39 14.08 9.85
CA ASP A 214 -17.37 15.08 9.36
C ASP A 214 -17.82 14.72 7.93
N LYS A 215 -16.91 14.77 7.01
CA LYS A 215 -17.05 14.29 5.62
C LYS A 215 -15.80 13.48 5.29
N PHE A 216 -15.91 12.60 4.31
CA PHE A 216 -14.76 11.78 3.93
C PHE A 216 -13.54 12.64 3.59
N ARG A 217 -12.47 12.47 4.35
CA ARG A 217 -11.17 13.09 4.13
C ARG A 217 -10.08 12.00 4.16
N ALA A 218 -8.99 12.25 3.48
CA ALA A 218 -7.78 11.46 3.55
C ALA A 218 -6.59 12.43 3.43
N ASN A 219 -6.24 13.08 4.53
CA ASN A 219 -5.22 14.11 4.58
C ASN A 219 -4.44 14.14 5.90
N LYS A 220 -4.59 13.12 6.72
CA LYS A 220 -3.82 12.96 7.95
C LYS A 220 -2.97 11.70 7.87
N ILE A 221 -1.69 11.84 8.14
CA ILE A 221 -0.72 10.75 8.13
C ILE A 221 -0.19 10.55 9.54
N ILE A 222 -0.35 9.34 10.08
CA ILE A 222 0.40 8.95 11.28
C ILE A 222 1.77 8.45 10.84
N VAL A 223 2.81 8.92 11.51
CA VAL A 223 4.20 8.50 11.30
C VAL A 223 4.61 7.59 12.44
N PHE A 224 5.12 6.41 12.11
CA PHE A 224 5.64 5.43 13.06
C PHE A 224 7.15 5.28 12.88
N ASP A 225 7.89 5.14 13.98
CA ASP A 225 9.32 4.84 13.97
C ASP A 225 9.52 3.32 13.97
N ILE A 226 9.87 2.74 12.82
CA ILE A 226 10.02 1.28 12.64
C ILE A 226 11.19 0.75 13.47
N GLU A 227 12.24 1.53 13.64
CA GLU A 227 13.46 1.12 14.34
C GLU A 227 13.27 1.12 15.87
N HIS A 228 12.37 1.95 16.40
CA HIS A 228 12.09 2.08 17.82
C HIS A 228 10.64 1.64 18.13
N ASP A 229 10.44 0.33 18.14
CA ASP A 229 9.18 -0.31 18.54
C ASP A 229 7.96 -0.05 17.65
N CYS A 230 8.16 0.53 16.48
CA CYS A 230 7.10 0.94 15.56
C CYS A 230 6.01 1.78 16.28
N ARG A 231 6.47 2.68 17.17
CA ARG A 231 5.58 3.58 17.91
C ARG A 231 5.20 4.80 17.07
N PRO A 232 3.99 5.34 17.25
CA PRO A 232 3.63 6.60 16.62
C PRO A 232 4.49 7.75 17.18
N VAL A 233 5.03 8.57 16.29
CA VAL A 233 5.93 9.69 16.66
C VAL A 233 5.36 11.04 16.27
N SER A 234 4.51 11.12 15.25
CA SER A 234 3.86 12.37 14.86
C SER A 234 2.60 12.13 14.02
N ILE A 235 1.78 13.15 13.89
CA ILE A 235 0.66 13.20 12.96
C ILE A 235 0.89 14.40 12.04
N LEU A 236 0.96 14.15 10.74
CA LEU A 236 1.09 15.19 9.73
C LEU A 236 -0.29 15.51 9.14
N GLN A 237 -0.55 16.78 8.93
CA GLN A 237 -1.75 17.27 8.25
C GLN A 237 -1.37 17.78 6.87
N LEU A 238 -1.89 17.14 5.82
CA LEU A 238 -1.74 17.61 4.44
C LEU A 238 -2.71 18.76 4.16
N PRO A 239 -2.35 19.75 3.30
CA PRO A 239 -3.15 20.96 3.10
C PRO A 239 -4.50 20.70 2.41
N GLY A 240 -4.57 19.73 1.48
CA GLY A 240 -5.80 19.36 0.78
C GLY A 240 -6.76 18.51 1.63
N GLU A 241 -7.88 18.12 1.05
CA GLU A 241 -8.88 17.32 1.76
C GLU A 241 -8.79 15.82 1.45
N ARG A 242 -8.39 15.44 0.24
CA ARG A 242 -8.53 14.05 -0.20
C ARG A 242 -7.37 13.59 -1.08
N TYR A 243 -6.43 12.92 -0.45
CA TYR A 243 -5.33 12.26 -1.13
C TYR A 243 -5.62 10.77 -1.31
N PHE A 244 -5.25 10.23 -2.47
CA PHE A 244 -5.48 8.83 -2.80
C PHE A 244 -4.23 7.99 -2.60
N SER A 245 -3.07 8.54 -2.97
CA SER A 245 -1.79 7.86 -2.85
C SER A 245 -0.68 8.88 -2.66
N PHE A 246 0.40 8.47 -2.02
CA PHE A 246 1.55 9.31 -1.75
C PHE A 246 2.85 8.49 -1.72
N CYS A 247 3.98 9.18 -1.79
CA CYS A 247 5.29 8.64 -1.46
C CYS A 247 6.12 9.69 -0.73
N VAL A 248 7.15 9.25 -0.02
CA VAL A 248 8.00 10.10 0.81
C VAL A 248 9.46 9.92 0.41
N ASN A 249 10.19 11.03 0.35
CA ASN A 249 11.64 11.04 0.19
C ASN A 249 12.25 12.13 1.08
N GLY A 250 13.01 11.72 2.08
CA GLY A 250 13.56 12.64 3.08
C GLY A 250 12.46 13.46 3.75
N GLN A 251 12.50 14.78 3.58
CA GLN A 251 11.50 15.69 4.13
C GLN A 251 10.33 15.99 3.16
N ASN A 252 10.33 15.43 1.96
CA ASN A 252 9.30 15.72 0.98
C ASN A 252 8.24 14.61 0.92
N ILE A 253 6.97 15.03 0.89
CA ILE A 253 5.82 14.20 0.59
C ILE A 253 5.36 14.58 -0.81
N TYR A 254 5.23 13.58 -1.67
CA TYR A 254 4.64 13.70 -3.00
C TYR A 254 3.30 12.96 -2.97
N ALA A 255 2.20 13.63 -3.27
CA ALA A 255 0.88 13.03 -3.12
C ALA A 255 -0.04 13.39 -4.29
N PHE A 256 -0.95 12.48 -4.62
CA PHE A 256 -2.01 12.74 -5.59
C PHE A 256 -3.28 13.18 -4.86
N ASN A 257 -3.67 14.45 -5.07
CA ASN A 257 -4.91 15.02 -4.58
C ASN A 257 -6.06 14.62 -5.51
N LEU A 258 -6.88 13.69 -5.07
CA LEU A 258 -7.99 13.16 -5.86
C LEU A 258 -9.09 14.19 -6.12
N ARG A 259 -9.27 15.16 -5.22
CA ARG A 259 -10.29 16.19 -5.36
C ARG A 259 -9.93 17.19 -6.44
N GLU A 260 -8.69 17.66 -6.41
CA GLU A 260 -8.17 18.65 -7.35
C GLU A 260 -7.63 18.01 -8.64
N ASN A 261 -7.45 16.67 -8.63
CA ASN A 261 -6.85 15.89 -9.72
C ASN A 261 -5.43 16.37 -10.08
N THR A 262 -4.63 16.64 -9.05
CA THR A 262 -3.26 17.18 -9.15
C THR A 262 -2.27 16.38 -8.34
N PHE A 263 -1.02 16.38 -8.77
CA PHE A 263 0.11 15.99 -7.93
C PHE A 263 0.58 17.20 -7.13
N GLU A 264 0.93 16.98 -5.88
CA GLU A 264 1.37 18.02 -4.95
C GLU A 264 2.64 17.58 -4.21
N LYS A 265 3.60 18.51 -4.10
CA LYS A 265 4.82 18.35 -3.32
C LYS A 265 4.73 19.20 -2.06
N MET A 266 4.98 18.60 -0.94
CA MET A 266 4.90 19.24 0.38
C MET A 266 6.17 18.94 1.16
N THR A 267 6.72 19.91 1.86
CA THR A 267 7.86 19.70 2.75
C THR A 267 7.38 19.56 4.18
N MET A 268 7.79 18.49 4.86
CA MET A 268 7.50 18.26 6.26
C MET A 268 8.29 19.25 7.12
N CYS A 269 7.59 20.07 7.90
CA CYS A 269 8.19 20.87 8.96
C CYS A 269 8.01 20.08 10.27
N TYR A 270 9.08 19.61 10.84
CA TYR A 270 9.08 19.07 12.21
C TYR A 270 9.21 20.28 13.16
N GLU A 271 8.15 20.55 13.91
CA GLU A 271 8.20 21.50 15.04
C GLU A 271 8.91 20.87 16.24
#